data_73fa1c846569a3469915844eaa9fed79
#
_entry.id   73fa1c846569a3469915844eaa9fed79
#
_cell.length_a   1.000
_cell.length_b   1.000
_cell.length_c   1.000
_cell.angle_alpha   90.00
_cell.angle_beta   90.00
_cell.angle_gamma   90.00
#
_symmetry.space_group_name_H-M   'P 1'
#
loop_
_entity.id
_entity.type
_entity.pdbx_description
1 polymer ?
#
loop_
_entity_poly.entity_id
_entity_poly.type
_entity_poly.pdbx_seq_one_letter_code
_entity_poly.pdbx_strand_id
1 'polypeptide(L)'
;MAATAIRPYRPADHRAGRRLWAELTEQHRELYEDPTFGGADPGAAFEEYLTRLDLSGVWVAERGDAGVVGLIGLIMDGLDGRVEPVVVTAPLRGQGIGRALLDQVAEEARRRGLARLTVKPQSRNVEALRCLRGAGYDVLSAIELTVELRPGSGARRGSVELHGQQFHT
;
A
#
# COMPACT_ATOMS: atom_id res chain seq x y z
N MET A 1 -7.11 7.06 24.34
CA MET A 1 -7.21 6.43 23.00
C MET A 1 -6.64 5.02 23.10
N ALA A 2 -7.27 4.02 22.50
CA ALA A 2 -6.73 2.66 22.48
C ALA A 2 -5.37 2.63 21.76
N ALA A 3 -4.39 1.99 22.38
CA ALA A 3 -3.06 1.83 21.79
C ALA A 3 -3.15 0.93 20.55
N THR A 4 -2.38 1.26 19.50
CA THR A 4 -2.23 0.43 18.33
C THR A 4 -0.95 -0.38 18.46
N ALA A 5 -1.04 -1.70 18.37
CA ALA A 5 0.11 -2.60 18.35
C ALA A 5 0.39 -3.06 16.91
N ILE A 6 1.67 -3.04 16.50
CA ILE A 6 2.11 -3.65 15.26
C ILE A 6 2.65 -5.04 15.60
N ARG A 7 2.14 -6.06 14.93
CA ARG A 7 2.57 -7.45 15.13
C ARG A 7 2.61 -8.24 13.82
N PRO A 8 3.34 -9.35 13.78
CA PRO A 8 3.31 -10.25 12.64
C PRO A 8 1.88 -10.72 12.32
N TYR A 9 1.60 -10.87 11.03
CA TYR A 9 0.39 -11.49 10.52
C TYR A 9 0.29 -12.94 10.98
N ARG A 10 -0.93 -13.39 11.24
CA ARG A 10 -1.27 -14.79 11.60
C ARG A 10 -2.38 -15.29 10.70
N PRO A 11 -2.50 -16.60 10.45
CA PRO A 11 -3.60 -17.16 9.67
C PRO A 11 -5.00 -16.75 10.17
N ALA A 12 -5.16 -16.53 11.47
CA ALA A 12 -6.41 -16.02 12.05
C ALA A 12 -6.78 -14.60 11.58
N ASP A 13 -5.83 -13.83 11.06
CA ASP A 13 -6.05 -12.47 10.54
C ASP A 13 -6.57 -12.47 9.11
N HIS A 14 -6.70 -13.63 8.47
CA HIS A 14 -7.03 -13.76 7.04
C HIS A 14 -8.30 -12.97 6.65
N ARG A 15 -9.36 -13.12 7.43
CA ARG A 15 -10.62 -12.39 7.17
C ARG A 15 -10.42 -10.86 7.23
N ALA A 16 -9.64 -10.39 8.19
CA ALA A 16 -9.34 -8.97 8.32
C ALA A 16 -8.42 -8.47 7.19
N GLY A 17 -7.41 -9.26 6.82
CA GLY A 17 -6.54 -8.95 5.68
C GLY A 17 -7.32 -8.82 4.38
N ARG A 18 -8.23 -9.76 4.11
CA ARG A 18 -9.09 -9.75 2.93
C ARG A 18 -10.01 -8.51 2.91
N ARG A 19 -10.56 -8.14 4.06
CA ARG A 19 -11.35 -6.90 4.20
C ARG A 19 -10.53 -5.65 3.90
N LEU A 20 -9.31 -5.55 4.46
CA LEU A 20 -8.42 -4.42 4.21
C LEU A 20 -7.99 -4.36 2.73
N TRP A 21 -7.79 -5.50 2.09
CA TRP A 21 -7.51 -5.55 0.65
C TRP A 21 -8.70 -5.05 -0.18
N ALA A 22 -9.92 -5.41 0.21
CA ALA A 22 -11.12 -4.87 -0.42
C ALA A 22 -11.22 -3.35 -0.27
N GLU A 23 -10.93 -2.80 0.91
CA GLU A 23 -10.88 -1.35 1.14
C GLU A 23 -9.82 -0.67 0.24
N LEU A 24 -8.65 -1.31 0.04
CA LEU A 24 -7.61 -0.82 -0.88
C LEU A 24 -8.10 -0.81 -2.34
N THR A 25 -8.79 -1.86 -2.76
CA THR A 25 -9.39 -1.95 -4.10
C THR A 25 -10.46 -0.88 -4.31
N GLU A 26 -11.35 -0.66 -3.33
CA GLU A 26 -12.37 0.39 -3.41
C GLU A 26 -11.74 1.79 -3.48
N GLN A 27 -10.69 2.05 -2.69
CA GLN A 27 -9.95 3.31 -2.78
C GLN A 27 -9.35 3.51 -4.18
N HIS A 28 -8.85 2.46 -4.80
CA HIS A 28 -8.35 2.53 -6.17
C HIS A 28 -9.48 2.86 -7.17
N ARG A 29 -10.64 2.20 -7.03
CA ARG A 29 -11.83 2.48 -7.85
C ARG A 29 -12.25 3.95 -7.77
N GLU A 30 -12.26 4.52 -6.56
CA GLU A 30 -12.59 5.92 -6.33
C GLU A 30 -11.56 6.88 -6.95
N LEU A 31 -10.25 6.60 -6.77
CA LEU A 31 -9.17 7.44 -7.28
C LEU A 31 -9.16 7.52 -8.81
N TYR A 32 -9.48 6.42 -9.48
CA TYR A 32 -9.43 6.32 -10.95
C TYR A 32 -10.79 6.29 -11.61
N GLU A 33 -11.88 6.32 -10.82
CA GLU A 33 -13.26 6.21 -11.31
C GLU A 33 -13.49 4.96 -12.18
N ASP A 34 -12.80 3.87 -11.82
CA ASP A 34 -12.92 2.59 -12.46
C ASP A 34 -13.62 1.58 -11.53
N PRO A 35 -14.95 1.45 -11.61
CA PRO A 35 -15.70 0.53 -10.75
C PRO A 35 -15.43 -0.94 -11.05
N THR A 36 -14.73 -1.25 -12.16
CA THR A 36 -14.43 -2.62 -12.57
C THR A 36 -13.08 -3.12 -12.06
N PHE A 37 -12.23 -2.21 -11.54
CA PHE A 37 -10.93 -2.58 -11.02
C PHE A 37 -11.06 -3.64 -9.91
N GLY A 38 -10.23 -4.67 -9.96
CA GLY A 38 -10.23 -5.77 -8.97
C GLY A 38 -11.36 -6.79 -9.15
N GLY A 39 -12.18 -6.67 -10.20
CA GLY A 39 -13.24 -7.64 -10.52
C GLY A 39 -14.44 -7.60 -9.57
N ALA A 40 -15.26 -8.66 -9.58
CA ALA A 40 -16.50 -8.72 -8.81
C ALA A 40 -16.26 -8.87 -7.28
N ASP A 41 -15.15 -9.47 -6.89
CA ASP A 41 -14.77 -9.63 -5.48
C ASP A 41 -13.49 -8.82 -5.19
N PRO A 42 -13.61 -7.62 -4.60
CA PRO A 42 -12.49 -6.72 -4.38
C PRO A 42 -11.43 -7.27 -3.42
N GLY A 43 -11.77 -8.27 -2.61
CA GLY A 43 -10.84 -8.93 -1.69
C GLY A 43 -10.10 -10.13 -2.26
N ALA A 44 -10.52 -10.65 -3.43
CA ALA A 44 -10.01 -11.93 -3.96
C ALA A 44 -8.50 -11.94 -4.24
N ALA A 45 -7.92 -10.81 -4.64
CA ALA A 45 -6.49 -10.72 -4.91
C ALA A 45 -5.60 -10.86 -3.64
N PHE A 46 -6.18 -10.84 -2.45
CA PHE A 46 -5.43 -11.04 -1.21
C PHE A 46 -4.87 -12.46 -1.11
N GLU A 47 -5.61 -13.47 -1.53
CA GLU A 47 -5.15 -14.86 -1.54
C GLU A 47 -3.96 -15.04 -2.49
N GLU A 48 -4.04 -14.47 -3.70
CA GLU A 48 -2.94 -14.49 -4.66
C GLU A 48 -1.72 -13.74 -4.10
N TYR A 49 -1.92 -12.58 -3.48
CA TYR A 49 -0.86 -11.81 -2.84
C TYR A 49 -0.10 -12.66 -1.81
N LEU A 50 -0.79 -13.39 -0.95
CA LEU A 50 -0.15 -14.24 0.08
C LEU A 50 0.70 -15.37 -0.51
N THR A 51 0.49 -15.76 -1.78
CA THR A 51 1.34 -16.76 -2.45
C THR A 51 2.67 -16.20 -2.95
N ARG A 52 2.82 -14.87 -3.03
CA ARG A 52 4.00 -14.21 -3.61
C ARG A 52 5.08 -13.86 -2.60
N LEU A 53 4.84 -14.07 -1.31
CA LEU A 53 5.78 -13.69 -0.26
C LEU A 53 5.77 -14.70 0.88
N ASP A 54 6.81 -14.64 1.70
CA ASP A 54 6.85 -15.31 3.00
C ASP A 54 5.96 -14.54 3.99
N LEU A 55 5.12 -15.24 4.73
CA LEU A 55 4.24 -14.63 5.75
C LEU A 55 5.03 -13.93 6.86
N SER A 56 6.30 -14.26 7.06
CA SER A 56 7.22 -13.52 7.95
C SER A 56 7.50 -12.09 7.47
N GLY A 57 7.12 -11.76 6.23
CA GLY A 57 7.17 -10.42 5.64
C GLY A 57 5.85 -9.64 5.75
N VAL A 58 4.87 -10.10 6.54
CA VAL A 58 3.57 -9.44 6.67
C VAL A 58 3.31 -9.04 8.11
N TRP A 59 2.88 -7.80 8.33
CA TRP A 59 2.49 -7.26 9.64
C TRP A 59 1.11 -6.65 9.59
N VAL A 60 0.46 -6.66 10.74
CA VAL A 60 -0.85 -6.03 10.97
C VAL A 60 -0.77 -5.00 12.08
N ALA A 61 -1.58 -3.96 11.96
CA ALA A 61 -1.88 -3.03 13.03
C ALA A 61 -3.16 -3.49 13.73
N GLU A 62 -3.08 -3.78 15.03
CA GLU A 62 -4.20 -4.20 15.87
C GLU A 62 -4.50 -3.10 16.89
N ARG A 63 -5.78 -2.76 17.05
CA ARG A 63 -6.21 -1.67 17.90
C ARG A 63 -7.41 -2.06 18.77
N GLY A 64 -7.13 -2.48 20.01
CA GLY A 64 -8.18 -2.79 21.00
C GLY A 64 -9.34 -3.59 20.42
N ASP A 65 -10.56 -3.18 20.69
CA ASP A 65 -11.78 -3.88 20.25
C ASP A 65 -12.05 -3.75 18.73
N ALA A 66 -11.37 -2.84 18.04
CA ALA A 66 -11.47 -2.70 16.59
C ALA A 66 -10.74 -3.83 15.84
N GLY A 67 -9.90 -4.60 16.52
CA GLY A 67 -9.14 -5.70 15.94
C GLY A 67 -8.09 -5.21 14.94
N VAL A 68 -7.86 -5.97 13.86
CA VAL A 68 -6.91 -5.62 12.82
C VAL A 68 -7.44 -4.48 11.96
N VAL A 69 -6.72 -3.36 11.95
CA VAL A 69 -7.10 -2.10 11.30
C VAL A 69 -6.12 -1.62 10.24
N GLY A 70 -5.01 -2.33 10.05
CA GLY A 70 -4.01 -2.03 9.04
C GLY A 70 -3.19 -3.26 8.68
N LEU A 71 -2.61 -3.22 7.48
CA LEU A 71 -1.80 -4.29 6.92
C LEU A 71 -0.65 -3.70 6.12
N ILE A 72 0.52 -4.31 6.23
CA ILE A 72 1.71 -3.99 5.42
C ILE A 72 2.46 -5.27 5.08
N GLY A 73 3.07 -5.30 3.89
CA GLY A 73 3.91 -6.41 3.46
C GLY A 73 5.26 -5.96 2.94
N LEU A 74 6.24 -6.82 3.10
CA LEU A 74 7.59 -6.70 2.58
C LEU A 74 7.89 -7.88 1.65
N ILE A 75 8.05 -7.59 0.38
CA ILE A 75 8.49 -8.55 -0.63
C ILE A 75 9.98 -8.33 -0.86
N MET A 76 10.77 -9.37 -0.68
CA MET A 76 12.22 -9.30 -0.86
C MET A 76 12.61 -9.58 -2.31
N ASP A 77 13.55 -8.80 -2.84
CA ASP A 77 14.15 -8.94 -4.16
C ASP A 77 15.67 -8.73 -4.05
N GLY A 78 16.39 -9.80 -3.80
CA GLY A 78 17.82 -9.74 -3.49
C GLY A 78 18.11 -8.91 -2.23
N LEU A 79 18.88 -7.84 -2.38
CA LEU A 79 19.19 -6.89 -1.30
C LEU A 79 18.21 -5.71 -1.23
N ASP A 80 17.21 -5.68 -2.08
CA ASP A 80 16.17 -4.66 -2.09
C ASP A 80 14.85 -5.23 -1.54
N GLY A 81 14.04 -4.39 -0.95
CA GLY A 81 12.70 -4.73 -0.49
C GLY A 81 11.65 -3.87 -1.17
N ARG A 82 10.50 -4.47 -1.51
CA ARG A 82 9.32 -3.77 -1.97
C ARG A 82 8.24 -3.82 -0.92
N VAL A 83 7.75 -2.65 -0.53
CA VAL A 83 6.65 -2.50 0.41
C VAL A 83 5.33 -2.55 -0.35
N GLU A 84 4.54 -3.60 -0.13
CA GLU A 84 3.25 -3.84 -0.79
C GLU A 84 2.43 -4.87 0.01
N PRO A 85 1.16 -4.57 0.36
CA PRO A 85 0.51 -3.27 0.35
C PRO A 85 0.89 -2.41 1.56
N VAL A 86 0.37 -1.18 1.60
CA VAL A 86 0.23 -0.39 2.83
C VAL A 86 -1.23 0.05 2.89
N VAL A 87 -1.99 -0.47 3.82
CA VAL A 87 -3.39 -0.13 3.97
C VAL A 87 -3.78 0.06 5.42
N VAL A 88 -4.57 1.10 5.68
CA VAL A 88 -5.22 1.38 6.97
C VAL A 88 -6.70 1.59 6.70
N THR A 89 -7.55 1.00 7.52
CA THR A 89 -9.00 1.16 7.40
C THR A 89 -9.39 2.64 7.42
N ALA A 90 -10.31 3.03 6.53
CA ALA A 90 -10.59 4.44 6.24
C ALA A 90 -10.90 5.30 7.49
N PRO A 91 -11.73 4.87 8.47
CA PRO A 91 -12.06 5.68 9.65
C PRO A 91 -10.86 5.98 10.57
N LEU A 92 -9.76 5.25 10.43
CA LEU A 92 -8.58 5.37 11.30
C LEU A 92 -7.35 5.93 10.60
N ARG A 93 -7.51 6.40 9.35
CA ARG A 93 -6.44 7.11 8.63
C ARG A 93 -6.09 8.44 9.32
N GLY A 94 -4.91 8.96 9.05
CA GLY A 94 -4.43 10.21 9.65
C GLY A 94 -4.05 10.13 11.13
N GLN A 95 -4.14 8.95 11.78
CA GLN A 95 -3.84 8.73 13.19
C GLN A 95 -2.45 8.10 13.45
N GLY A 96 -1.55 8.14 12.47
CA GLY A 96 -0.18 7.64 12.60
C GLY A 96 -0.01 6.12 12.38
N ILE A 97 -1.09 5.36 12.15
CA ILE A 97 -1.02 3.90 12.01
C ILE A 97 -0.20 3.49 10.78
N GLY A 98 -0.41 4.17 9.63
CA GLY A 98 0.38 3.91 8.42
C GLY A 98 1.86 4.17 8.63
N ARG A 99 2.21 5.24 9.36
CA ARG A 99 3.60 5.54 9.74
C ARG A 99 4.20 4.42 10.60
N ALA A 100 3.48 3.96 11.62
CA ALA A 100 3.96 2.88 12.49
C ALA A 100 4.19 1.57 11.72
N LEU A 101 3.33 1.24 10.76
CA LEU A 101 3.52 0.10 9.86
C LEU A 101 4.79 0.25 9.00
N LEU A 102 5.03 1.43 8.43
CA LEU A 102 6.23 1.72 7.63
C LEU A 102 7.51 1.66 8.47
N ASP A 103 7.48 2.18 9.69
CA ASP A 103 8.61 2.14 10.62
C ASP A 103 8.95 0.68 11.00
N GLN A 104 7.94 -0.18 11.23
CA GLN A 104 8.12 -1.61 11.49
C GLN A 104 8.81 -2.32 10.32
N VAL A 105 8.39 -2.06 9.10
CA VAL A 105 9.00 -2.67 7.91
C VAL A 105 10.42 -2.17 7.70
N ALA A 106 10.68 -0.88 7.94
CA ALA A 106 12.02 -0.32 7.83
C ALA A 106 12.99 -0.95 8.85
N GLU A 107 12.54 -1.19 10.07
CA GLU A 107 13.33 -1.87 11.10
C GLU A 107 13.62 -3.32 10.70
N GLU A 108 12.62 -4.05 10.24
CA GLU A 108 12.78 -5.43 9.78
C GLU A 108 13.71 -5.52 8.56
N ALA A 109 13.60 -4.58 7.62
CA ALA A 109 14.48 -4.51 6.45
C ALA A 109 15.95 -4.31 6.85
N ARG A 110 16.22 -3.41 7.81
CA ARG A 110 17.57 -3.22 8.36
C ARG A 110 18.08 -4.50 9.03
N ARG A 111 17.24 -5.16 9.82
CA ARG A 111 17.58 -6.41 10.48
C ARG A 111 17.93 -7.54 9.49
N ARG A 112 17.26 -7.55 8.34
CA ARG A 112 17.53 -8.49 7.23
C ARG A 112 18.70 -8.08 6.35
N GLY A 113 19.32 -6.92 6.58
CA GLY A 113 20.44 -6.41 5.79
C GLY A 113 20.05 -5.89 4.41
N LEU A 114 18.78 -5.50 4.21
CA LEU A 114 18.35 -4.90 2.95
C LEU A 114 18.98 -3.53 2.74
N ALA A 115 19.38 -3.24 1.51
CA ALA A 115 20.02 -1.98 1.14
C ALA A 115 19.01 -0.86 0.91
N ARG A 116 17.82 -1.19 0.39
CA ARG A 116 16.78 -0.23 0.01
C ARG A 116 15.38 -0.78 0.21
N LEU A 117 14.44 0.13 0.48
CA LEU A 117 13.00 -0.14 0.40
C LEU A 117 12.39 0.73 -0.70
N THR A 118 11.57 0.12 -1.54
CA THR A 118 10.79 0.80 -2.57
C THR A 118 9.31 0.61 -2.31
N VAL A 119 8.51 1.59 -2.77
CA VAL A 119 7.06 1.55 -2.73
C VAL A 119 6.52 2.22 -3.98
N LYS A 120 5.41 1.72 -4.53
CA LYS A 120 4.75 2.30 -5.70
C LYS A 120 3.34 2.79 -5.33
N PRO A 121 3.21 4.00 -4.78
CA PRO A 121 1.90 4.59 -4.54
C PRO A 121 1.23 4.97 -5.86
N GLN A 122 -0.10 4.96 -5.87
CA GLN A 122 -0.85 5.50 -6.98
C GLN A 122 -0.61 7.01 -7.10
N SER A 123 -0.40 7.53 -8.32
CA SER A 123 -0.06 8.94 -8.55
C SER A 123 -1.08 9.94 -8.00
N ARG A 124 -2.36 9.55 -7.96
CA ARG A 124 -3.47 10.35 -7.41
C ARG A 124 -3.64 10.23 -5.90
N ASN A 125 -2.95 9.29 -5.24
CA ASN A 125 -3.08 9.08 -3.79
C ASN A 125 -2.18 10.04 -3.01
N VAL A 126 -2.60 11.31 -2.95
CA VAL A 126 -1.85 12.39 -2.29
C VAL A 126 -1.63 12.12 -0.80
N GLU A 127 -2.56 11.47 -0.12
CA GLU A 127 -2.43 11.12 1.29
C GLU A 127 -1.32 10.09 1.51
N ALA A 128 -1.28 9.06 0.66
CA ALA A 128 -0.19 8.07 0.70
C ALA A 128 1.16 8.73 0.40
N LEU A 129 1.24 9.60 -0.61
CA LEU A 129 2.46 10.34 -0.94
C LEU A 129 2.97 11.17 0.25
N ARG A 130 2.09 11.87 0.96
CA ARG A 130 2.46 12.64 2.16
C ARG A 130 2.96 11.73 3.29
N CYS A 131 2.28 10.62 3.54
CA CYS A 131 2.65 9.64 4.55
C CYS A 131 4.04 9.04 4.26
N LEU A 132 4.27 8.60 3.02
CA LEU A 132 5.51 8.01 2.56
C LEU A 132 6.67 9.02 2.63
N ARG A 133 6.45 10.25 2.15
CA ARG A 133 7.43 11.32 2.26
C ARG A 133 7.83 11.57 3.72
N GLY A 134 6.85 11.66 4.62
CA GLY A 134 7.08 11.79 6.05
C GLY A 134 7.82 10.60 6.67
N ALA A 135 7.71 9.41 6.09
CA ALA A 135 8.42 8.20 6.51
C ALA A 135 9.83 8.05 5.91
N GLY A 136 10.29 9.03 5.11
CA GLY A 136 11.64 9.04 4.54
C GLY A 136 11.75 8.43 3.14
N TYR A 137 10.62 8.10 2.48
CA TYR A 137 10.60 7.72 1.07
C TYR A 137 10.63 8.99 0.20
N ASP A 138 11.79 9.60 0.04
CA ASP A 138 11.97 10.91 -0.59
C ASP A 138 12.81 10.88 -1.87
N VAL A 139 13.26 9.70 -2.27
CA VAL A 139 14.00 9.49 -3.53
C VAL A 139 13.06 8.95 -4.59
N LEU A 140 12.88 9.73 -5.66
CA LEU A 140 12.15 9.27 -6.84
C LEU A 140 13.09 8.40 -7.69
N SER A 141 12.98 7.07 -7.51
CA SER A 141 13.91 6.10 -8.11
C SER A 141 13.46 5.58 -9.47
N ALA A 142 12.15 5.62 -9.76
CA ALA A 142 11.58 5.17 -11.02
C ALA A 142 10.26 5.90 -11.31
N ILE A 143 9.89 5.93 -12.59
CA ILE A 143 8.62 6.46 -13.07
C ILE A 143 7.97 5.36 -13.91
N GLU A 144 6.69 5.07 -13.66
CA GLU A 144 5.91 4.17 -14.47
C GLU A 144 4.98 4.98 -15.37
N LEU A 145 5.10 4.77 -16.69
CA LEU A 145 4.29 5.45 -17.70
C LEU A 145 3.40 4.43 -18.40
N THR A 146 2.15 4.82 -18.63
CA THR A 146 1.15 3.98 -19.29
C THR A 146 0.70 4.62 -20.61
N VAL A 147 0.59 3.81 -21.67
CA VAL A 147 -0.14 4.17 -22.89
C VAL A 147 -1.47 3.42 -22.91
N GLU A 148 -2.56 4.17 -23.01
CA GLU A 148 -3.89 3.59 -23.13
C GLU A 148 -4.16 3.18 -24.58
N LEU A 149 -4.37 1.88 -24.81
CA LEU A 149 -4.60 1.35 -26.16
C LEU A 149 -6.09 1.27 -26.53
N ARG A 150 -6.98 1.48 -25.53
CA ARG A 150 -8.44 1.52 -25.76
C ARG A 150 -8.97 2.90 -25.43
N PRO A 151 -9.76 3.54 -26.31
CA PRO A 151 -10.37 4.83 -26.01
C PRO A 151 -11.31 4.75 -24.80
N GLY A 152 -11.21 5.75 -23.89
CA GLY A 152 -12.13 5.91 -22.78
C GLY A 152 -11.82 5.11 -21.51
N SER A 153 -10.64 4.52 -21.38
CA SER A 153 -10.26 3.70 -20.23
C SER A 153 -9.80 4.50 -18.98
N GLY A 154 -9.75 5.83 -19.03
CA GLY A 154 -9.38 6.62 -17.84
C GLY A 154 -9.74 8.09 -17.94
N ALA A 155 -10.30 8.63 -16.85
CA ALA A 155 -10.48 10.07 -16.73
C ALA A 155 -9.15 10.75 -16.39
N ARG A 156 -8.56 11.45 -17.36
CA ARG A 156 -7.37 12.28 -17.13
C ARG A 156 -7.77 13.56 -16.40
N ARG A 157 -7.59 13.62 -15.08
CA ARG A 157 -8.05 14.73 -14.24
C ARG A 157 -6.96 15.55 -13.58
N GLY A 158 -5.75 15.05 -13.58
CA GLY A 158 -4.60 15.74 -13.00
C GLY A 158 -3.44 15.80 -13.96
N SER A 159 -2.44 16.58 -13.59
CA SER A 159 -1.15 16.60 -14.28
C SER A 159 -0.01 16.81 -13.29
N VAL A 160 1.13 16.25 -13.61
CA VAL A 160 2.39 16.48 -12.92
C VAL A 160 3.45 16.88 -13.92
N GLU A 161 4.29 17.83 -13.55
CA GLU A 161 5.46 18.21 -14.35
C GLU A 161 6.71 17.56 -13.77
N LEU A 162 7.45 16.88 -14.62
CA LEU A 162 8.76 16.32 -14.30
C LEU A 162 9.75 16.69 -15.40
N HIS A 163 10.84 17.35 -15.01
CA HIS A 163 11.90 17.78 -15.94
C HIS A 163 11.38 18.57 -17.16
N GLY A 164 10.38 19.44 -16.96
CA GLY A 164 9.78 20.22 -18.02
C GLY A 164 8.79 19.46 -18.94
N GLN A 165 8.51 18.20 -18.63
CA GLN A 165 7.52 17.39 -19.35
C GLN A 165 6.25 17.24 -18.51
N GLN A 166 5.09 17.43 -19.14
CA GLN A 166 3.80 17.25 -18.49
C GLN A 166 3.27 15.84 -18.69
N PHE A 167 2.86 15.20 -17.60
CA PHE A 167 2.21 13.89 -17.60
C PHE A 167 0.83 14.00 -16.96
N HIS A 168 -0.14 13.27 -17.51
CA HIS A 168 -1.46 13.14 -16.91
C HIS A 168 -1.45 12.10 -15.77
N THR A 169 -2.28 12.34 -14.75
CA THR A 169 -2.45 11.43 -13.61
C THR A 169 -3.91 11.03 -13.45
#